data_a0e36851dc4f28cdb769df45d222b0b3
#
_entry.id   a0e36851dc4f28cdb769df45d222b0b3
#
_cell.length_a   1.000
_cell.length_b   1.000
_cell.length_c   1.000
_cell.angle_alpha   90.00
_cell.angle_beta   90.00
_cell.angle_gamma   90.00
#
_symmetry.space_group_name_H-M   'P 1'
#
loop_
_entity.id
_entity.type
_entity.pdbx_description
1 polymer ?
#
loop_
_entity_poly.entity_id
_entity_poly.type
_entity_poly.pdbx_seq_one_letter_code
_entity_poly.pdbx_strand_id
1 'polypeptide(L)'
;MGIKHVEKPFASTEFIKNINYILKRMFKYYEDRLDPEGFLSLLKMWRDYLIMKEDEEDIYPSNLKIAHDEATKEFYNRNEDFSLDVYCNFKNAIKCYEYLEYENNGYKIRIPRDPCEMKKVGKKLNICVGAYVSSVAEKTTKILWLCNRNDIPIGALEVKDNQLVQAKMANNHHPNYEVEQIIKSWCKKKELIIASF
;
A
#
# COMPACT_ATOMS: atom_id res chain seq x y z
N MET A 1 -34.63 19.44 34.12
CA MET A 1 -34.18 18.55 32.99
C MET A 1 -33.07 19.29 32.23
N GLY A 2 -31.83 18.91 32.47
CA GLY A 2 -30.69 19.57 31.83
C GLY A 2 -30.45 19.00 30.45
N ILE A 3 -30.42 19.84 29.44
CA ILE A 3 -30.06 19.49 28.08
C ILE A 3 -28.53 19.21 28.09
N LYS A 4 -28.12 17.94 27.96
CA LYS A 4 -26.73 17.61 27.74
C LYS A 4 -26.32 18.14 26.37
N HIS A 5 -25.47 19.15 26.36
CA HIS A 5 -24.75 19.57 25.17
C HIS A 5 -23.91 18.37 24.70
N VAL A 6 -24.33 17.75 23.61
CA VAL A 6 -23.48 16.81 22.86
C VAL A 6 -22.44 17.68 22.16
N GLU A 7 -21.22 17.71 22.69
CA GLU A 7 -20.07 18.28 21.98
C GLU A 7 -19.90 17.50 20.67
N LYS A 8 -20.12 18.18 19.55
CA LYS A 8 -19.78 17.64 18.23
C LYS A 8 -18.26 17.44 18.22
N PRO A 9 -17.76 16.27 17.83
CA PRO A 9 -16.32 16.07 17.69
C PRO A 9 -15.82 17.03 16.60
N PHE A 10 -15.18 18.12 17.00
CA PHE A 10 -14.43 18.96 16.07
C PHE A 10 -13.29 18.11 15.54
N ALA A 11 -13.22 17.94 14.22
CA ALA A 11 -12.06 17.34 13.57
C ALA A 11 -10.82 18.09 14.06
N SER A 12 -9.77 17.36 14.48
CA SER A 12 -8.55 17.97 14.98
C SER A 12 -7.96 18.91 13.92
N THR A 13 -7.31 19.98 14.35
CA THR A 13 -6.66 20.96 13.44
C THR A 13 -5.71 20.25 12.45
N GLU A 14 -5.07 19.18 12.91
CA GLU A 14 -4.20 18.34 12.10
C GLU A 14 -4.95 17.57 11.01
N PHE A 15 -6.10 16.99 11.34
CA PHE A 15 -6.95 16.33 10.34
C PHE A 15 -7.37 17.30 9.22
N ILE A 16 -7.75 18.53 9.59
CA ILE A 16 -8.11 19.58 8.62
C ILE A 16 -6.92 19.96 7.73
N LYS A 17 -5.69 20.06 8.30
CA LYS A 17 -4.48 20.31 7.53
C LYS A 17 -4.19 19.20 6.53
N ASN A 18 -4.32 17.94 6.96
CA ASN A 18 -4.10 16.76 6.12
C ASN A 18 -5.06 16.72 4.93
N ILE A 19 -6.36 16.92 5.18
CA ILE A 19 -7.36 16.96 4.11
C ILE A 19 -7.10 18.12 3.16
N ASN A 20 -6.83 19.33 3.67
CA ASN A 20 -6.53 20.50 2.84
C ASN A 20 -5.28 20.32 1.99
N TYR A 21 -4.25 19.65 2.53
CA TYR A 21 -3.05 19.32 1.76
C TYR A 21 -3.38 18.43 0.55
N ILE A 22 -4.10 17.35 0.77
CA ILE A 22 -4.47 16.40 -0.30
C ILE A 22 -5.43 17.04 -1.31
N LEU A 23 -6.44 17.79 -0.87
CA LEU A 23 -7.35 18.50 -1.77
C LEU A 23 -6.60 19.47 -2.70
N LYS A 24 -5.67 20.28 -2.16
CA LYS A 24 -4.84 21.18 -2.99
C LYS A 24 -4.03 20.43 -4.06
N ARG A 25 -3.55 19.23 -3.75
CA ARG A 25 -2.82 18.39 -4.72
C ARG A 25 -3.75 17.77 -5.75
N MET A 26 -4.93 17.34 -5.34
CA MET A 26 -5.95 16.83 -6.24
C MET A 26 -6.30 17.87 -7.30
N PHE A 27 -6.63 19.09 -6.91
CA PHE A 27 -6.92 20.18 -7.87
C PHE A 27 -5.75 20.47 -8.80
N LYS A 28 -4.52 20.41 -8.30
CA LYS A 28 -3.31 20.61 -9.10
C LYS A 28 -3.06 19.53 -10.15
N TYR A 29 -3.35 18.26 -9.82
CA TYR A 29 -3.01 17.11 -10.68
C TYR A 29 -4.15 16.65 -11.58
N TYR A 30 -5.41 16.93 -11.23
CA TYR A 30 -6.60 16.45 -11.92
C TYR A 30 -7.47 17.57 -12.50
N GLU A 31 -6.87 18.72 -12.82
CA GLU A 31 -7.51 19.85 -13.55
C GLU A 31 -8.89 20.23 -13.00
N ASP A 32 -8.97 20.54 -11.70
CA ASP A 32 -10.20 21.00 -11.01
C ASP A 32 -11.36 19.99 -11.02
N ARG A 33 -11.12 18.71 -11.29
CA ARG A 33 -12.15 17.67 -11.15
C ARG A 33 -12.06 17.00 -9.79
N LEU A 34 -13.21 16.87 -9.13
CA LEU A 34 -13.37 15.99 -7.96
C LEU A 34 -13.40 14.54 -8.46
N ASP A 35 -12.23 13.92 -8.53
CA ASP A 35 -12.07 12.52 -8.88
C ASP A 35 -11.82 11.70 -7.61
N PRO A 36 -12.81 10.89 -7.14
CA PRO A 36 -12.63 10.08 -5.94
C PRO A 36 -11.48 9.08 -6.02
N GLU A 37 -11.22 8.50 -7.21
CA GLU A 37 -10.12 7.55 -7.41
C GLU A 37 -8.77 8.27 -7.35
N GLY A 38 -8.67 9.44 -7.97
CA GLY A 38 -7.49 10.30 -7.90
C GLY A 38 -7.21 10.77 -6.47
N PHE A 39 -8.25 11.11 -5.70
CA PHE A 39 -8.11 11.47 -4.30
C PHE A 39 -7.54 10.32 -3.45
N LEU A 40 -8.09 9.12 -3.61
CA LEU A 40 -7.59 7.93 -2.92
C LEU A 40 -6.16 7.58 -3.32
N SER A 41 -5.82 7.74 -4.60
CA SER A 41 -4.45 7.52 -5.10
C SER A 41 -3.46 8.49 -4.46
N LEU A 42 -3.81 9.78 -4.33
CA LEU A 42 -2.98 10.78 -3.65
C LEU A 42 -2.84 10.51 -2.15
N LEU A 43 -3.91 10.09 -1.47
CA LEU A 43 -3.85 9.68 -0.07
C LEU A 43 -2.90 8.50 0.15
N LYS A 44 -2.96 7.49 -0.73
CA LYS A 44 -2.06 6.33 -0.68
C LYS A 44 -0.62 6.75 -0.92
N MET A 45 -0.36 7.57 -1.95
CA MET A 45 0.98 8.09 -2.26
C MET A 45 1.56 8.89 -1.08
N TRP A 46 0.75 9.72 -0.44
CA TRP A 46 1.18 10.48 0.73
C TRP A 46 1.46 9.58 1.93
N ARG A 47 0.59 8.60 2.22
CA ARG A 47 0.83 7.58 3.24
C ARG A 47 2.16 6.86 3.00
N ASP A 48 2.40 6.41 1.77
CA ASP A 48 3.62 5.69 1.40
C ASP A 48 4.86 6.57 1.57
N TYR A 49 4.77 7.85 1.18
CA TYR A 49 5.81 8.84 1.43
C TYR A 49 6.13 8.98 2.93
N LEU A 50 5.09 9.12 3.78
CA LEU A 50 5.28 9.24 5.24
C LEU A 50 5.91 7.99 5.85
N ILE A 51 5.55 6.79 5.39
CA ILE A 51 6.15 5.52 5.85
C ILE A 51 7.63 5.45 5.50
N MET A 52 8.04 5.96 4.34
CA MET A 52 9.45 5.92 3.89
C MET A 52 10.31 7.02 4.50
N LYS A 53 9.70 8.10 4.93
CA LYS A 53 10.35 9.35 5.38
C LYS A 53 10.43 9.42 6.91
N GLU A 54 10.86 8.44 7.60
CA GLU A 54 10.93 8.28 9.08
C GLU A 54 11.17 9.56 9.92
N ASP A 55 11.70 10.64 9.31
CA ASP A 55 11.93 11.94 9.92
C ASP A 55 10.90 12.98 9.48
N GLU A 56 10.29 13.65 10.46
CA GLU A 56 9.09 14.48 10.35
C GLU A 56 9.28 15.89 9.74
N GLU A 57 10.42 16.25 9.16
CA GLU A 57 10.70 17.66 8.80
C GLU A 57 9.85 18.19 7.66
N ASP A 58 9.39 17.36 6.71
CA ASP A 58 8.49 17.81 5.64
C ASP A 58 7.41 16.77 5.33
N ILE A 59 6.36 16.75 6.16
CA ILE A 59 5.20 15.88 5.94
C ILE A 59 4.24 16.40 4.86
N TYR A 60 4.46 17.63 4.36
CA TYR A 60 3.62 18.28 3.35
C TYR A 60 4.41 18.77 2.12
N PRO A 61 5.11 17.89 1.39
CA PRO A 61 5.98 18.31 0.29
C PRO A 61 5.21 19.08 -0.79
N SER A 62 5.86 20.10 -1.37
CA SER A 62 5.26 20.95 -2.40
C SER A 62 4.90 20.19 -3.68
N ASN A 63 5.65 19.11 -4.00
CA ASN A 63 5.38 18.17 -5.08
C ASN A 63 5.42 16.74 -4.53
N LEU A 64 4.25 16.21 -4.20
CA LEU A 64 4.12 14.89 -3.57
C LEU A 64 4.67 13.77 -4.45
N LYS A 65 4.46 13.82 -5.76
CA LYS A 65 4.94 12.77 -6.67
C LYS A 65 6.46 12.70 -6.70
N ILE A 66 7.12 13.84 -6.86
CA ILE A 66 8.59 13.90 -6.84
C ILE A 66 9.12 13.44 -5.48
N ALA A 67 8.58 13.97 -4.38
CA ALA A 67 9.01 13.62 -3.04
C ALA A 67 8.83 12.12 -2.74
N HIS A 68 7.71 11.52 -3.17
CA HIS A 68 7.48 10.09 -3.04
C HIS A 68 8.50 9.26 -3.84
N ASP A 69 8.78 9.66 -5.09
CA ASP A 69 9.72 8.94 -5.95
C ASP A 69 11.16 9.04 -5.41
N GLU A 70 11.54 10.19 -4.84
CA GLU A 70 12.83 10.40 -4.17
C GLU A 70 12.92 9.58 -2.88
N ALA A 71 11.90 9.63 -2.02
CA ALA A 71 11.83 8.83 -0.81
C ALA A 71 11.91 7.32 -1.11
N THR A 72 11.28 6.86 -2.20
CA THR A 72 11.37 5.46 -2.64
C THR A 72 12.81 5.09 -3.01
N LYS A 73 13.51 5.95 -3.75
CA LYS A 73 14.92 5.70 -4.12
C LYS A 73 15.82 5.69 -2.88
N GLU A 74 15.66 6.64 -1.99
CA GLU A 74 16.41 6.72 -0.72
C GLU A 74 16.19 5.48 0.13
N PHE A 75 14.94 5.08 0.32
CA PHE A 75 14.57 3.88 1.08
C PHE A 75 15.27 2.62 0.55
N TYR A 76 15.28 2.40 -0.77
CA TYR A 76 15.94 1.24 -1.35
C TYR A 76 17.47 1.32 -1.42
N ASN A 77 18.05 2.49 -1.25
CA ASN A 77 19.50 2.67 -1.17
C ASN A 77 20.06 2.53 0.24
N ARG A 78 19.21 2.56 1.28
CA ARG A 78 19.65 2.28 2.64
C ARG A 78 20.04 0.81 2.77
N ASN A 79 21.27 0.54 3.20
CA ASN A 79 21.77 -0.82 3.46
C ASN A 79 21.39 -1.30 4.87
N GLU A 80 20.15 -1.10 5.27
CA GLU A 80 19.67 -1.52 6.59
C GLU A 80 19.17 -2.96 6.51
N ASP A 81 19.71 -3.81 7.36
CA ASP A 81 19.20 -5.15 7.63
C ASP A 81 18.06 -5.05 8.66
N PHE A 82 17.04 -5.85 8.47
CA PHE A 82 15.95 -5.94 9.43
C PHE A 82 16.43 -6.58 10.73
N SER A 83 16.01 -6.05 11.88
CA SER A 83 16.27 -6.67 13.16
C SER A 83 15.68 -8.08 13.24
N LEU A 84 16.25 -8.95 14.08
CA LEU A 84 15.76 -10.31 14.27
C LEU A 84 14.28 -10.33 14.70
N ASP A 85 13.86 -9.37 15.53
CA ASP A 85 12.47 -9.26 15.99
C ASP A 85 11.52 -8.95 14.84
N VAL A 86 11.86 -8.00 13.96
CA VAL A 86 11.08 -7.70 12.76
C VAL A 86 10.99 -8.93 11.87
N TYR A 87 12.11 -9.65 11.68
CA TYR A 87 12.13 -10.87 10.87
C TYR A 87 11.20 -11.94 11.44
N CYS A 88 11.30 -12.23 12.75
CA CYS A 88 10.47 -13.23 13.42
C CYS A 88 8.98 -12.85 13.40
N ASN A 89 8.67 -11.59 13.71
CA ASN A 89 7.29 -11.08 13.70
C ASN A 89 6.69 -11.15 12.30
N PHE A 90 7.45 -10.76 11.28
CA PHE A 90 7.05 -10.87 9.89
C PHE A 90 6.72 -12.32 9.48
N LYS A 91 7.63 -13.27 9.80
CA LYS A 91 7.43 -14.70 9.49
C LYS A 91 6.18 -15.26 10.17
N ASN A 92 5.90 -14.84 11.41
CA ASN A 92 4.69 -15.24 12.12
C ASN A 92 3.44 -14.59 11.52
N ALA A 93 3.53 -13.32 11.10
CA ALA A 93 2.41 -12.61 10.49
C ALA A 93 1.98 -13.22 9.16
N ILE A 94 2.93 -13.51 8.25
CA ILE A 94 2.60 -14.04 6.91
C ILE A 94 1.91 -15.40 6.97
N LYS A 95 2.25 -16.25 7.94
CA LYS A 95 1.56 -17.54 8.16
C LYS A 95 0.06 -17.38 8.43
N CYS A 96 -0.34 -16.27 9.06
CA CYS A 96 -1.75 -16.03 9.38
C CYS A 96 -2.62 -15.79 8.14
N TYR A 97 -2.04 -15.54 6.97
CA TYR A 97 -2.78 -15.30 5.73
C TYR A 97 -2.31 -16.13 4.53
N GLU A 98 -1.59 -17.25 4.77
CA GLU A 98 -1.30 -18.27 3.74
C GLU A 98 -2.56 -18.78 3.03
N TYR A 99 -3.71 -18.79 3.72
CA TYR A 99 -5.00 -19.17 3.13
C TYR A 99 -5.41 -18.29 1.94
N LEU A 100 -4.82 -17.10 1.78
CA LEU A 100 -5.06 -16.22 0.64
C LEU A 100 -4.31 -16.64 -0.62
N GLU A 101 -3.36 -17.56 -0.54
CA GLU A 101 -2.64 -18.05 -1.72
C GLU A 101 -3.60 -18.67 -2.74
N TYR A 102 -3.29 -18.47 -4.02
CA TYR A 102 -4.15 -18.84 -5.13
C TYR A 102 -3.34 -19.08 -6.39
N GLU A 103 -3.78 -20.01 -7.21
CA GLU A 103 -3.20 -20.28 -8.53
C GLU A 103 -4.31 -20.47 -9.55
N ASN A 104 -4.21 -19.79 -10.69
CA ASN A 104 -5.16 -19.88 -11.78
C ASN A 104 -4.53 -19.38 -13.09
N ASN A 105 -4.79 -20.11 -14.20
CA ASN A 105 -4.36 -19.75 -15.54
C ASN A 105 -2.86 -19.41 -15.67
N GLY A 106 -2.02 -20.08 -14.86
CA GLY A 106 -0.59 -19.84 -14.84
C GLY A 106 -0.15 -18.57 -14.10
N TYR A 107 -1.04 -17.89 -13.44
CA TYR A 107 -0.73 -16.85 -12.45
C TYR A 107 -0.81 -17.42 -11.05
N LYS A 108 0.06 -16.93 -10.18
CA LYS A 108 0.09 -17.33 -8.79
C LYS A 108 0.03 -16.11 -7.89
N ILE A 109 -0.81 -16.17 -6.87
CA ILE A 109 -0.84 -15.18 -5.79
C ILE A 109 -0.29 -15.88 -4.55
N ARG A 110 0.80 -15.37 -4.00
CA ARG A 110 1.47 -15.96 -2.84
C ARG A 110 1.95 -14.94 -1.83
N ILE A 111 2.18 -15.38 -0.61
CA ILE A 111 2.80 -14.56 0.42
C ILE A 111 4.29 -14.27 0.09
N PRO A 112 4.87 -13.17 0.62
CA PRO A 112 6.31 -12.95 0.63
C PRO A 112 7.01 -14.04 1.44
N ARG A 113 8.23 -14.40 1.05
CA ARG A 113 9.02 -15.41 1.81
C ARG A 113 9.59 -14.83 3.10
N ASP A 114 10.06 -13.59 3.03
CA ASP A 114 10.71 -12.89 4.15
C ASP A 114 10.77 -11.37 3.90
N PRO A 115 11.20 -10.56 4.89
CA PRO A 115 11.36 -9.12 4.73
C PRO A 115 12.33 -8.72 3.61
N CYS A 116 13.41 -9.50 3.42
CA CYS A 116 14.40 -9.24 2.38
C CYS A 116 13.83 -9.43 0.97
N GLU A 117 12.94 -10.41 0.79
CA GLU A 117 12.22 -10.57 -0.48
C GLU A 117 11.35 -9.35 -0.75
N MET A 118 10.64 -8.81 0.26
CA MET A 118 9.83 -7.60 0.08
C MET A 118 10.68 -6.42 -0.40
N LYS A 119 11.85 -6.18 0.21
CA LYS A 119 12.76 -5.12 -0.21
C LYS A 119 13.29 -5.35 -1.63
N LYS A 120 13.75 -6.56 -1.94
CA LYS A 120 14.29 -6.93 -3.27
C LYS A 120 13.25 -6.83 -4.38
N VAL A 121 12.06 -7.37 -4.16
CA VAL A 121 10.98 -7.34 -5.16
C VAL A 121 10.45 -5.92 -5.34
N GLY A 122 10.25 -5.16 -4.26
CA GLY A 122 9.85 -3.77 -4.33
C GLY A 122 10.84 -2.93 -5.16
N LYS A 123 12.14 -3.08 -4.91
CA LYS A 123 13.20 -2.43 -5.72
C LYS A 123 13.12 -2.83 -7.19
N LYS A 124 13.00 -4.14 -7.48
CA LYS A 124 12.93 -4.68 -8.84
C LYS A 124 11.70 -4.17 -9.61
N LEU A 125 10.56 -4.09 -8.96
CA LEU A 125 9.30 -3.62 -9.55
C LEU A 125 9.19 -2.09 -9.55
N ASN A 126 10.10 -1.39 -8.88
CA ASN A 126 10.03 0.06 -8.66
C ASN A 126 8.69 0.50 -8.04
N ILE A 127 8.32 -0.15 -6.93
CA ILE A 127 7.13 0.13 -6.11
C ILE A 127 7.54 0.21 -4.64
N CYS A 128 6.83 0.99 -3.82
CA CYS A 128 7.19 1.26 -2.41
C CYS A 128 6.92 0.09 -1.44
N VAL A 129 6.50 -1.07 -1.92
CA VAL A 129 6.06 -2.21 -1.09
C VAL A 129 7.10 -2.69 -0.06
N GLY A 130 8.39 -2.48 -0.31
CA GLY A 130 9.45 -2.81 0.66
C GLY A 130 9.35 -2.03 1.97
N ALA A 131 8.75 -0.83 1.96
CA ALA A 131 8.52 -0.03 3.16
C ALA A 131 7.44 -0.61 4.08
N TYR A 132 6.65 -1.55 3.61
CA TYR A 132 5.55 -2.17 4.38
C TYR A 132 5.97 -3.32 5.29
N VAL A 133 7.27 -3.63 5.38
CA VAL A 133 7.76 -4.76 6.19
C VAL A 133 7.30 -4.65 7.65
N SER A 134 7.44 -3.49 8.27
CA SER A 134 6.99 -3.27 9.66
C SER A 134 5.48 -3.43 9.78
N SER A 135 4.70 -2.84 8.87
CA SER A 135 3.24 -2.95 8.86
C SER A 135 2.76 -4.39 8.71
N VAL A 136 3.47 -5.22 7.92
CA VAL A 136 3.18 -6.66 7.82
C VAL A 136 3.54 -7.37 9.13
N ALA A 137 4.72 -7.09 9.71
CA ALA A 137 5.15 -7.68 10.97
C ALA A 137 4.18 -7.37 12.13
N GLU A 138 3.61 -6.17 12.15
CA GLU A 138 2.59 -5.69 13.09
C GLU A 138 1.17 -6.17 12.76
N LYS A 139 0.97 -6.90 11.65
CA LYS A 139 -0.31 -7.41 11.16
C LYS A 139 -1.34 -6.32 10.82
N THR A 140 -0.89 -5.09 10.56
CA THR A 140 -1.77 -3.97 10.16
C THR A 140 -2.12 -4.00 8.67
N THR A 141 -1.35 -4.75 7.87
CA THR A 141 -1.63 -5.02 6.46
C THR A 141 -1.12 -6.40 6.05
N LYS A 142 -1.64 -6.93 4.94
CA LYS A 142 -1.22 -8.19 4.33
C LYS A 142 -0.74 -7.87 2.92
N ILE A 143 0.46 -8.29 2.58
CA ILE A 143 1.03 -8.12 1.23
C ILE A 143 1.16 -9.50 0.58
N LEU A 144 0.68 -9.60 -0.66
CA LEU A 144 0.85 -10.79 -1.50
C LEU A 144 1.49 -10.40 -2.82
N TRP A 145 2.29 -11.31 -3.36
CA TRP A 145 2.83 -11.19 -4.70
C TRP A 145 1.84 -11.74 -5.72
N LEU A 146 1.59 -10.99 -6.77
CA LEU A 146 1.09 -11.55 -8.02
C LEU A 146 2.28 -11.97 -8.85
N CYS A 147 2.36 -13.26 -9.18
CA CYS A 147 3.46 -13.87 -9.92
C CYS A 147 2.98 -14.39 -11.28
N ASN A 148 3.87 -14.42 -12.26
CA ASN A 148 3.65 -15.06 -13.54
C ASN A 148 3.86 -16.59 -13.44
N ARG A 149 3.77 -17.30 -14.58
CA ARG A 149 3.92 -18.78 -14.70
C ARG A 149 5.25 -19.32 -14.17
N ASN A 150 6.28 -18.47 -14.08
CA ASN A 150 7.61 -18.86 -13.61
C ASN A 150 7.82 -18.52 -12.13
N ASP A 151 6.76 -18.25 -11.36
CA ASP A 151 6.79 -17.80 -9.96
C ASP A 151 7.58 -16.49 -9.76
N ILE A 152 7.67 -15.66 -10.82
CA ILE A 152 8.34 -14.35 -10.76
C ILE A 152 7.29 -13.30 -10.41
N PRO A 153 7.48 -12.55 -9.30
CA PRO A 153 6.60 -11.44 -8.96
C PRO A 153 6.56 -10.38 -10.07
N ILE A 154 5.35 -10.01 -10.48
CA ILE A 154 5.05 -8.98 -11.47
C ILE A 154 4.23 -7.82 -10.89
N GLY A 155 3.71 -7.98 -9.67
CA GLY A 155 2.95 -6.98 -8.95
C GLY A 155 2.78 -7.34 -7.48
N ALA A 156 2.23 -6.40 -6.72
CA ALA A 156 1.90 -6.54 -5.31
C ALA A 156 0.42 -6.23 -5.06
N LEU A 157 -0.19 -6.99 -4.17
CA LEU A 157 -1.57 -6.87 -3.72
C LEU A 157 -1.57 -6.54 -2.23
N GLU A 158 -2.25 -5.48 -1.83
CA GLU A 158 -2.44 -5.12 -0.42
C GLU A 158 -3.85 -5.47 0.03
N VAL A 159 -3.95 -6.24 1.12
CA VAL A 159 -5.23 -6.61 1.74
C VAL A 159 -5.29 -6.09 3.17
N LYS A 160 -6.37 -5.39 3.50
CA LYS A 160 -6.72 -4.94 4.86
C LYS A 160 -8.16 -5.31 5.16
N ASP A 161 -8.45 -5.73 6.37
CA ASP A 161 -9.81 -5.97 6.86
C ASP A 161 -10.69 -6.73 5.84
N ASN A 162 -10.16 -7.78 5.24
CA ASN A 162 -10.81 -8.58 4.19
C ASN A 162 -11.12 -7.83 2.89
N GLN A 163 -10.42 -6.72 2.63
CA GLN A 163 -10.56 -5.93 1.42
C GLN A 163 -9.24 -5.85 0.64
N LEU A 164 -9.32 -6.05 -0.68
CA LEU A 164 -8.23 -5.66 -1.57
C LEU A 164 -8.23 -4.14 -1.68
N VAL A 165 -7.27 -3.49 -1.05
CA VAL A 165 -7.18 -2.01 -1.02
C VAL A 165 -6.24 -1.45 -2.07
N GLN A 166 -5.34 -2.29 -2.60
CA GLN A 166 -4.41 -1.88 -3.65
C GLN A 166 -3.91 -3.07 -4.46
N ALA A 167 -3.79 -2.88 -5.79
CA ALA A 167 -3.08 -3.77 -6.70
C ALA A 167 -2.14 -2.93 -7.58
N LYS A 168 -0.82 -3.14 -7.45
CA LYS A 168 0.18 -2.38 -8.20
C LYS A 168 1.12 -3.31 -8.95
N MET A 169 1.27 -3.03 -10.24
CA MET A 169 2.25 -3.64 -11.11
C MET A 169 3.56 -2.84 -11.07
N ALA A 170 4.57 -3.29 -11.83
CA ALA A 170 5.83 -2.55 -11.94
C ALA A 170 5.60 -1.07 -12.28
N ASN A 171 6.43 -0.17 -11.71
CA ASN A 171 6.34 1.29 -11.84
C ASN A 171 4.99 1.88 -11.39
N ASN A 172 4.34 1.26 -10.41
CA ASN A 172 3.02 1.67 -9.89
C ASN A 172 1.89 1.67 -10.93
N HIS A 173 2.06 0.97 -12.05
CA HIS A 173 1.00 0.84 -13.03
C HIS A 173 -0.18 0.05 -12.48
N HIS A 174 -1.36 0.31 -13.03
CA HIS A 174 -2.54 -0.53 -12.79
C HIS A 174 -2.39 -1.89 -13.49
N PRO A 175 -3.04 -2.94 -12.98
CA PRO A 175 -3.17 -4.20 -13.70
C PRO A 175 -3.80 -3.99 -15.08
N ASN A 176 -3.35 -4.74 -16.09
CA ASN A 176 -4.06 -4.83 -17.36
C ASN A 176 -5.33 -5.70 -17.22
N TYR A 177 -6.16 -5.71 -18.24
CA TYR A 177 -7.46 -6.43 -18.24
C TYR A 177 -7.31 -7.93 -17.86
N GLU A 178 -6.34 -8.64 -18.41
CA GLU A 178 -6.12 -10.07 -18.10
C GLU A 178 -5.80 -10.27 -16.61
N VAL A 179 -4.86 -9.51 -16.09
CA VAL A 179 -4.45 -9.55 -14.67
C VAL A 179 -5.61 -9.15 -13.76
N GLU A 180 -6.41 -8.16 -14.13
CA GLU A 180 -7.60 -7.80 -13.37
C GLU A 180 -8.59 -8.98 -13.25
N GLN A 181 -8.81 -9.76 -14.33
CA GLN A 181 -9.69 -10.93 -14.26
C GLN A 181 -9.16 -11.99 -13.29
N ILE A 182 -7.83 -12.19 -13.24
CA ILE A 182 -7.21 -13.10 -12.28
C ILE A 182 -7.43 -12.59 -10.84
N ILE A 183 -7.20 -11.30 -10.59
CA ILE A 183 -7.41 -10.68 -9.27
C ILE A 183 -8.89 -10.77 -8.86
N LYS A 184 -9.83 -10.47 -9.76
CA LYS A 184 -11.27 -10.60 -9.50
C LYS A 184 -11.67 -12.04 -9.14
N SER A 185 -11.14 -13.03 -9.88
CA SER A 185 -11.37 -14.46 -9.60
C SER A 185 -10.83 -14.85 -8.24
N TRP A 186 -9.62 -14.37 -7.89
CA TRP A 186 -9.02 -14.58 -6.57
C TRP A 186 -9.86 -13.96 -5.46
N CYS A 187 -10.24 -12.68 -5.58
CA CYS A 187 -11.07 -12.02 -4.60
C CYS A 187 -12.40 -12.76 -4.37
N LYS A 188 -13.07 -13.17 -5.46
CA LYS A 188 -14.29 -13.97 -5.38
C LYS A 188 -14.07 -15.31 -4.64
N LYS A 189 -12.97 -16.02 -4.95
CA LYS A 189 -12.64 -17.32 -4.33
C LYS A 189 -12.28 -17.19 -2.84
N LYS A 190 -11.67 -16.07 -2.45
CA LYS A 190 -11.22 -15.79 -1.08
C LYS A 190 -12.19 -14.89 -0.29
N GLU A 191 -13.35 -14.60 -0.88
CA GLU A 191 -14.40 -13.74 -0.28
C GLU A 191 -13.89 -12.36 0.13
N LEU A 192 -12.96 -11.80 -0.68
CA LEU A 192 -12.42 -10.47 -0.49
C LEU A 192 -13.29 -9.42 -1.21
N ILE A 193 -13.50 -8.28 -0.56
CA ILE A 193 -14.14 -7.11 -1.17
C ILE A 193 -13.06 -6.34 -1.94
N ILE A 194 -13.37 -5.93 -3.17
CA ILE A 194 -12.48 -5.06 -3.96
C ILE A 194 -12.82 -3.61 -3.62
N ALA A 195 -11.94 -2.93 -2.90
CA ALA A 195 -12.09 -1.51 -2.57
C ALA A 195 -11.49 -0.61 -3.65
N SER A 196 -10.36 -1.02 -4.26
CA SER A 196 -9.75 -0.36 -5.42
C SER A 196 -8.71 -1.25 -6.10
N PHE A 197 -8.34 -0.93 -7.35
CA PHE A 197 -7.19 -1.47 -8.05
C PHE A 197 -6.00 -0.53 -7.99
#